data_7e6dfcf01704af83915455b44c6f2488
#
_entry.id   7e6dfcf01704af83915455b44c6f2488
#
_cell.length_a   1.000
_cell.length_b   1.000
_cell.length_c   1.000
_cell.angle_alpha   90.00
_cell.angle_beta   90.00
_cell.angle_gamma   90.00
#
_symmetry.space_group_name_H-M   'P 1'
#
loop_
_entity.id
_entity.type
_entity.pdbx_description
1 polymer ?
#
loop_
_entity_poly.entity_id
_entity_poly.type
_entity_poly.pdbx_seq_one_letter_code
_entity_poly.pdbx_strand_id
1 'polypeptide(L)'
;MARNGIYLARAREQIAQQRAENEREHRRRVDDAYRRVPGLRALDQTLQQQMIALVGLTMRHGSDPTEELRALERVNLDTQAQRAELLTAYHLPVDYTDDIYTCPRCHDTGYVQGQPCECLLRRYNAELTRDLSRLLQHGDESFEHFDLTLYDENARPKMERVFQVCRSFAQTFRPGTMNLLLQGGTGLGKTYLSACIARVVAGAGYAVAYETAASAFDAFECAKFQRGSADGEAAAQRVEQYLGCDLMILDALGTEMITAYSTSALYTLINTRLTRAKATIISTNCSNEELQKKYTPQILSRIEGEYQTLPFVGRDIRQIKKEREA
;
A
#
# COMPACT_ATOMS: atom_id res chain seq x y z
N MET A 1 -2.95 13.69 -1.46
CA MET A 1 -3.47 12.66 -0.53
C MET A 1 -2.49 12.47 0.61
N ALA A 2 -2.93 12.56 1.86
CA ALA A 2 -2.10 12.20 3.00
C ALA A 2 -1.99 10.68 3.04
N ARG A 3 -0.78 10.13 2.83
CA ARG A 3 -0.50 8.70 2.93
C ARG A 3 -0.38 8.31 4.40
N ASN A 4 -0.82 7.09 4.74
CA ASN A 4 -0.64 6.57 6.10
C ASN A 4 0.85 6.55 6.46
N GLY A 5 1.23 7.26 7.52
CA GLY A 5 2.62 7.49 7.91
C GLY A 5 3.38 6.21 8.24
N ILE A 6 2.73 5.20 8.82
CA ILE A 6 3.34 3.93 9.22
C ILE A 6 3.84 3.15 8.01
N TYR A 7 2.97 2.93 7.01
CA TYR A 7 3.34 2.21 5.79
C TYR A 7 4.35 2.98 4.94
N LEU A 8 4.24 4.31 4.94
CA LEU A 8 5.22 5.14 4.26
C LEU A 8 6.60 5.08 4.93
N ALA A 9 6.65 5.05 6.26
CA ALA A 9 7.90 4.89 7.01
C ALA A 9 8.55 3.53 6.70
N ARG A 10 7.79 2.43 6.74
CA ARG A 10 8.30 1.08 6.39
C ARG A 10 8.82 1.02 4.94
N ALA A 11 8.09 1.60 3.99
CA ALA A 11 8.51 1.64 2.59
C ALA A 11 9.81 2.44 2.38
N ARG A 12 9.99 3.56 3.12
CA ARG A 12 11.23 4.35 3.14
C ARG A 12 12.39 3.57 3.74
N GLU A 13 12.16 2.87 4.83
CA GLU A 13 13.17 2.03 5.47
C GLU A 13 13.67 0.93 4.52
N GLN A 14 12.78 0.26 3.79
CA GLN A 14 13.17 -0.72 2.77
C GLN A 14 14.00 -0.11 1.64
N ILE A 15 13.70 1.12 1.22
CA ILE A 15 14.52 1.83 0.22
C ILE A 15 15.89 2.17 0.80
N ALA A 16 15.95 2.65 2.03
CA ALA A 16 17.21 2.97 2.70
C ALA A 16 18.09 1.73 2.91
N GLN A 17 17.51 0.59 3.28
CA GLN A 17 18.21 -0.69 3.37
C GLN A 17 18.79 -1.12 2.02
N GLN A 18 17.97 -1.08 0.96
CA GLN A 18 18.40 -1.42 -0.39
C GLN A 18 19.54 -0.51 -0.88
N ARG A 19 19.43 0.79 -0.62
CA ARG A 19 20.49 1.76 -0.94
C ARG A 19 21.77 1.44 -0.21
N ALA A 20 21.71 1.14 1.08
CA ALA A 20 22.89 0.77 1.86
C ALA A 20 23.54 -0.55 1.38
N GLU A 21 22.75 -1.50 0.87
CA GLU A 21 23.26 -2.72 0.23
C GLU A 21 23.97 -2.41 -1.10
N ASN A 22 23.36 -1.59 -1.95
CA ASN A 22 23.95 -1.16 -3.21
C ASN A 22 25.26 -0.37 -3.00
N GLU A 23 25.31 0.52 -2.01
CA GLU A 23 26.54 1.25 -1.65
C GLU A 23 27.65 0.33 -1.10
N ARG A 24 27.30 -0.73 -0.36
CA ARG A 24 28.26 -1.75 0.10
C ARG A 24 28.82 -2.56 -1.07
N GLU A 25 27.94 -3.00 -1.98
CA GLU A 25 28.34 -3.75 -3.15
C GLU A 25 29.20 -2.89 -4.10
N HIS A 26 28.83 -1.62 -4.32
CA HIS A 26 29.63 -0.69 -5.10
C HIS A 26 31.05 -0.54 -4.51
N ARG A 27 31.18 -0.28 -3.20
CA ARG A 27 32.50 -0.20 -2.54
C ARG A 27 33.30 -1.47 -2.70
N ARG A 28 32.67 -2.64 -2.57
CA ARG A 28 33.33 -3.94 -2.78
C ARG A 28 33.88 -4.09 -4.19
N ARG A 29 33.10 -3.66 -5.21
CA ARG A 29 33.53 -3.70 -6.62
C ARG A 29 34.68 -2.74 -6.90
N VAL A 30 34.62 -1.54 -6.39
CA VAL A 30 35.71 -0.54 -6.50
C VAL A 30 37.00 -1.08 -5.87
N ASP A 31 36.93 -1.62 -4.64
CA ASP A 31 38.10 -2.20 -3.96
C ASP A 31 38.66 -3.42 -4.70
N ASP A 32 37.82 -4.27 -5.28
CA ASP A 32 38.22 -5.39 -6.10
C ASP A 32 38.91 -4.91 -7.39
N ALA A 33 38.34 -3.95 -8.10
CA ALA A 33 38.91 -3.37 -9.30
C ALA A 33 40.31 -2.75 -9.04
N TYR A 34 40.45 -1.98 -7.96
CA TYR A 34 41.73 -1.37 -7.61
C TYR A 34 42.82 -2.37 -7.23
N ARG A 35 42.43 -3.53 -6.69
CA ARG A 35 43.39 -4.63 -6.43
C ARG A 35 43.80 -5.36 -7.69
N ARG A 36 42.87 -5.57 -8.62
CA ARG A 36 43.09 -6.36 -9.85
C ARG A 36 43.71 -5.56 -10.98
N VAL A 37 43.44 -4.25 -11.04
CA VAL A 37 43.79 -3.40 -12.19
C VAL A 37 44.78 -2.29 -11.75
N PRO A 38 46.10 -2.52 -11.91
CA PRO A 38 47.12 -1.51 -11.61
C PRO A 38 46.92 -0.26 -12.44
N GLY A 39 46.97 0.92 -11.79
CA GLY A 39 46.80 2.24 -12.44
C GLY A 39 45.35 2.75 -12.51
N LEU A 40 44.35 1.90 -12.32
CA LEU A 40 42.94 2.34 -12.35
C LEU A 40 42.64 3.45 -11.32
N ARG A 41 43.15 3.28 -10.11
CA ARG A 41 42.99 4.28 -9.05
C ARG A 41 43.54 5.66 -9.40
N ALA A 42 44.65 5.71 -10.13
CA ALA A 42 45.24 6.97 -10.57
C ALA A 42 44.39 7.66 -11.63
N LEU A 43 43.79 6.90 -12.55
CA LEU A 43 42.87 7.42 -13.57
C LEU A 43 41.59 7.96 -12.90
N ASP A 44 41.02 7.22 -11.96
CA ASP A 44 39.81 7.70 -11.22
C ASP A 44 40.09 8.96 -10.40
N GLN A 45 41.26 9.08 -9.79
CA GLN A 45 41.68 10.32 -9.10
C GLN A 45 41.80 11.49 -10.09
N THR A 46 42.38 11.23 -11.29
CA THR A 46 42.49 12.24 -12.34
C THR A 46 41.11 12.72 -12.80
N LEU A 47 40.20 11.78 -13.05
CA LEU A 47 38.79 12.11 -13.42
C LEU A 47 38.09 12.92 -12.33
N GLN A 48 38.30 12.59 -11.07
CA GLN A 48 37.73 13.37 -9.95
C GLN A 48 38.28 14.80 -9.89
N GLN A 49 39.61 14.98 -10.11
CA GLN A 49 40.22 16.31 -10.18
C GLN A 49 39.70 17.13 -11.36
N GLN A 50 39.55 16.50 -12.54
CA GLN A 50 38.97 17.13 -13.71
C GLN A 50 37.52 17.56 -13.49
N MET A 51 36.71 16.74 -12.79
CA MET A 51 35.32 17.10 -12.42
C MET A 51 35.28 18.33 -11.50
N ILE A 52 36.15 18.39 -10.49
CA ILE A 52 36.27 19.56 -9.60
C ILE A 52 36.66 20.81 -10.38
N ALA A 53 37.60 20.68 -11.33
CA ALA A 53 38.02 21.79 -12.19
C ALA A 53 36.86 22.28 -13.08
N LEU A 54 36.08 21.37 -13.68
CA LEU A 54 34.87 21.68 -14.47
C LEU A 54 33.85 22.50 -13.66
N VAL A 55 33.51 22.02 -12.46
CA VAL A 55 32.60 22.76 -11.55
C VAL A 55 33.17 24.14 -11.19
N GLY A 56 34.47 24.22 -10.94
CA GLY A 56 35.15 25.50 -10.65
C GLY A 56 35.08 26.51 -11.80
N LEU A 57 35.17 26.05 -13.05
CA LEU A 57 35.05 26.90 -14.23
C LEU A 57 33.61 27.42 -14.42
N THR A 58 32.61 26.59 -14.18
CA THR A 58 31.20 27.00 -14.32
C THR A 58 30.73 27.97 -13.28
N MET A 59 31.42 28.05 -12.12
CA MET A 59 31.11 29.00 -11.04
C MET A 59 31.84 30.34 -11.14
N ARG A 60 32.78 30.52 -12.07
CA ARG A 60 33.48 31.80 -12.30
C ARG A 60 32.56 32.80 -13.01
N HIS A 61 32.17 33.87 -12.33
CA HIS A 61 31.41 34.96 -12.90
C HIS A 61 32.41 35.95 -13.57
N GLY A 62 32.22 36.21 -14.90
CA GLY A 62 32.88 37.35 -15.57
C GLY A 62 33.82 37.05 -16.74
N SER A 63 34.05 35.80 -17.14
CA SER A 63 34.77 35.45 -18.37
C SER A 63 34.02 34.35 -19.11
N ASP A 64 34.10 34.34 -20.44
CA ASP A 64 33.55 33.24 -21.25
C ASP A 64 34.53 32.04 -21.17
N PRO A 65 34.19 31.01 -20.43
CA PRO A 65 35.09 29.86 -20.19
C PRO A 65 35.06 28.83 -21.32
N THR A 66 34.47 29.16 -22.46
CA THR A 66 34.12 28.19 -23.54
C THR A 66 35.34 27.41 -24.07
N GLU A 67 36.50 28.06 -24.28
CA GLU A 67 37.68 27.35 -24.75
C GLU A 67 38.35 26.48 -23.70
N GLU A 68 38.44 26.96 -22.45
CA GLU A 68 38.97 26.21 -21.34
C GLU A 68 38.09 24.98 -21.01
N LEU A 69 36.77 25.16 -21.11
CA LEU A 69 35.78 24.09 -20.93
C LEU A 69 35.94 23.01 -21.97
N ARG A 70 36.03 23.36 -23.25
CA ARG A 70 36.25 22.41 -24.36
C ARG A 70 37.60 21.69 -24.29
N ALA A 71 38.64 22.34 -23.80
CA ALA A 71 39.93 21.72 -23.60
C ALA A 71 39.86 20.67 -22.48
N LEU A 72 39.22 21.02 -21.34
CA LEU A 72 39.07 20.12 -20.21
C LEU A 72 38.15 18.93 -20.52
N GLU A 73 37.06 19.18 -21.30
CA GLU A 73 36.19 18.10 -21.78
C GLU A 73 36.95 17.09 -22.65
N ARG A 74 37.81 17.53 -23.56
CA ARG A 74 38.64 16.61 -24.38
C ARG A 74 39.56 15.76 -23.53
N VAL A 75 40.26 16.36 -22.57
CA VAL A 75 41.15 15.62 -21.66
C VAL A 75 40.39 14.64 -20.78
N ASN A 76 39.17 15.03 -20.35
CA ASN A 76 38.30 14.15 -19.55
C ASN A 76 37.83 12.93 -20.37
N LEU A 77 37.40 13.15 -21.63
CA LEU A 77 36.99 12.06 -22.53
C LEU A 77 38.14 11.10 -22.81
N ASP A 78 39.37 11.60 -23.04
CA ASP A 78 40.55 10.79 -23.23
C ASP A 78 40.88 9.95 -21.99
N THR A 79 40.80 10.52 -20.79
CA THR A 79 40.99 9.81 -19.53
C THR A 79 39.91 8.73 -19.31
N GLN A 80 38.66 9.01 -19.68
CA GLN A 80 37.56 8.01 -19.61
C GLN A 80 37.83 6.85 -20.60
N ALA A 81 38.31 7.15 -21.82
CA ALA A 81 38.69 6.10 -22.79
C ALA A 81 39.78 5.22 -22.26
N GLN A 82 40.87 5.80 -21.73
CA GLN A 82 41.97 5.05 -21.11
C GLN A 82 41.49 4.17 -19.95
N ARG A 83 40.59 4.66 -19.13
CA ARG A 83 39.95 3.89 -18.03
C ARG A 83 39.17 2.69 -18.58
N ALA A 84 38.34 2.91 -19.61
CA ALA A 84 37.56 1.84 -20.24
C ALA A 84 38.45 0.74 -20.88
N GLU A 85 39.49 1.15 -21.60
CA GLU A 85 40.47 0.23 -22.16
C GLU A 85 41.16 -0.58 -21.08
N LEU A 86 41.58 0.07 -19.98
CA LEU A 86 42.24 -0.60 -18.87
C LEU A 86 41.34 -1.63 -18.19
N LEU A 87 40.09 -1.31 -17.91
CA LEU A 87 39.10 -2.25 -17.34
C LEU A 87 38.91 -3.46 -18.28
N THR A 88 38.71 -3.20 -19.57
CA THR A 88 38.53 -4.24 -20.60
C THR A 88 39.73 -5.16 -20.71
N ALA A 89 40.94 -4.62 -20.64
CA ALA A 89 42.21 -5.40 -20.69
C ALA A 89 42.31 -6.38 -19.51
N TYR A 90 41.68 -6.09 -18.39
CA TYR A 90 41.62 -6.98 -17.23
C TYR A 90 40.31 -7.77 -17.13
N HIS A 91 39.54 -7.86 -18.24
CA HIS A 91 38.28 -8.61 -18.34
C HIS A 91 37.20 -8.14 -17.35
N LEU A 92 37.19 -6.86 -17.03
CA LEU A 92 36.11 -6.23 -16.26
C LEU A 92 35.21 -5.43 -17.20
N PRO A 93 33.88 -5.42 -16.95
CA PRO A 93 32.95 -4.51 -17.64
C PRO A 93 33.36 -3.05 -17.44
N VAL A 94 33.08 -2.20 -18.40
CA VAL A 94 33.43 -0.76 -18.35
C VAL A 94 32.70 -0.05 -17.20
N ASP A 95 31.49 -0.50 -16.88
CA ASP A 95 30.60 -0.02 -15.82
C ASP A 95 30.78 -0.75 -14.47
N TYR A 96 31.82 -1.60 -14.33
CA TYR A 96 32.01 -2.44 -13.14
C TYR A 96 32.10 -1.65 -11.84
N THR A 97 32.65 -0.46 -11.87
CA THR A 97 32.84 0.44 -10.73
C THR A 97 31.88 1.62 -10.74
N ASP A 98 30.83 1.57 -11.55
CA ASP A 98 29.79 2.60 -11.55
C ASP A 98 28.84 2.42 -10.38
N ASP A 99 28.17 3.52 -10.00
CA ASP A 99 27.16 3.50 -8.94
C ASP A 99 26.04 2.50 -9.24
N ILE A 100 25.66 1.74 -8.24
CA ILE A 100 24.61 0.71 -8.34
C ILE A 100 23.30 1.28 -7.82
N TYR A 101 22.28 1.32 -8.68
CA TYR A 101 20.93 1.76 -8.31
C TYR A 101 19.90 0.69 -8.67
N THR A 102 19.04 0.36 -7.71
CA THR A 102 17.86 -0.49 -7.95
C THR A 102 16.78 0.27 -8.73
N CYS A 103 16.64 1.58 -8.47
CA CYS A 103 15.73 2.45 -9.19
C CYS A 103 16.51 3.52 -9.97
N PRO A 104 16.60 3.42 -11.32
CA PRO A 104 17.35 4.39 -12.13
C PRO A 104 16.69 5.79 -12.16
N ARG A 105 15.38 5.90 -11.82
CA ARG A 105 14.66 7.18 -11.85
C ARG A 105 14.96 8.08 -10.66
N CYS A 106 15.07 7.51 -9.46
CA CYS A 106 15.28 8.27 -8.23
C CYS A 106 16.62 7.97 -7.56
N HIS A 107 17.44 7.10 -8.14
CA HIS A 107 18.72 6.66 -7.58
C HIS A 107 18.59 6.24 -6.10
N ASP A 108 17.55 5.41 -5.85
CA ASP A 108 17.21 4.86 -4.53
C ASP A 108 16.96 5.91 -3.42
N THR A 109 16.56 7.13 -3.80
CA THR A 109 16.12 8.16 -2.83
C THR A 109 14.63 8.03 -2.48
N GLY A 110 13.84 7.35 -3.32
CA GLY A 110 12.39 7.26 -3.21
C GLY A 110 11.64 8.50 -3.70
N TYR A 111 12.34 9.55 -4.15
CA TYR A 111 11.74 10.82 -4.58
C TYR A 111 12.37 11.34 -5.87
N VAL A 112 11.56 12.00 -6.70
CA VAL A 112 11.98 12.72 -7.91
C VAL A 112 11.35 14.10 -7.85
N GLN A 113 12.16 15.16 -7.84
CA GLN A 113 11.70 16.56 -7.75
C GLN A 113 10.71 16.81 -6.58
N GLY A 114 10.98 16.21 -5.42
CA GLY A 114 10.12 16.33 -4.23
C GLY A 114 8.84 15.49 -4.25
N GLN A 115 8.54 14.82 -5.37
CA GLN A 115 7.40 13.91 -5.48
C GLN A 115 7.83 12.45 -5.23
N PRO A 116 6.98 11.64 -4.60
CA PRO A 116 7.27 10.22 -4.38
C PRO A 116 7.48 9.48 -5.71
N CYS A 117 8.59 8.76 -5.80
CA CYS A 117 8.88 7.91 -6.93
C CYS A 117 7.95 6.69 -6.97
N GLU A 118 7.73 6.15 -8.16
CA GLU A 118 6.93 4.95 -8.37
C GLU A 118 7.47 3.74 -7.56
N CYS A 119 8.79 3.62 -7.39
CA CYS A 119 9.39 2.57 -6.58
C CYS A 119 8.98 2.66 -5.09
N LEU A 120 8.88 3.88 -4.52
CA LEU A 120 8.38 4.12 -3.17
C LEU A 120 6.88 3.78 -3.08
N LEU A 121 6.10 4.18 -4.07
CA LEU A 121 4.66 3.88 -4.11
C LEU A 121 4.39 2.38 -4.20
N ARG A 122 5.16 1.65 -5.00
CA ARG A 122 5.05 0.20 -5.13
C ARG A 122 5.33 -0.51 -3.80
N ARG A 123 6.38 -0.11 -3.07
CA ARG A 123 6.68 -0.65 -1.74
C ARG A 123 5.61 -0.29 -0.72
N TYR A 124 5.13 0.96 -0.73
CA TYR A 124 4.01 1.41 0.11
C TYR A 124 2.75 0.55 -0.12
N ASN A 125 2.37 0.31 -1.37
CA ASN A 125 1.23 -0.51 -1.73
C ASN A 125 1.42 -1.97 -1.31
N ALA A 126 2.64 -2.51 -1.44
CA ALA A 126 2.97 -3.85 -0.98
C ALA A 126 2.82 -4.00 0.55
N GLU A 127 3.21 -2.99 1.33
CA GLU A 127 3.03 -2.98 2.78
C GLU A 127 1.54 -2.94 3.17
N LEU A 128 0.74 -2.12 2.50
CA LEU A 128 -0.72 -2.09 2.67
C LEU A 128 -1.35 -3.47 2.40
N THR A 129 -0.97 -4.09 1.28
CA THR A 129 -1.51 -5.40 0.89
C THR A 129 -1.06 -6.51 1.84
N ARG A 130 0.16 -6.44 2.36
CA ARG A 130 0.69 -7.43 3.30
C ARG A 130 -0.06 -7.43 4.63
N ASP A 131 -0.36 -6.26 5.18
CA ASP A 131 -1.13 -6.17 6.43
C ASP A 131 -2.58 -6.63 6.22
N LEU A 132 -3.20 -6.32 5.07
CA LEU A 132 -4.50 -6.88 4.70
C LEU A 132 -4.47 -8.41 4.56
N SER A 133 -3.44 -8.97 3.95
CA SER A 133 -3.30 -10.43 3.77
C SER A 133 -3.18 -11.20 5.08
N ARG A 134 -2.72 -10.57 6.15
CA ARG A 134 -2.69 -11.17 7.49
C ARG A 134 -4.07 -11.28 8.13
N LEU A 135 -5.00 -10.39 7.76
CA LEU A 135 -6.37 -10.37 8.27
C LEU A 135 -7.31 -11.23 7.42
N LEU A 136 -6.95 -11.49 6.15
CA LEU A 136 -7.73 -12.29 5.21
C LEU A 136 -7.28 -13.76 5.28
N GLN A 137 -8.23 -14.66 5.57
CA GLN A 137 -7.98 -16.07 5.92
C GLN A 137 -7.32 -16.92 4.84
N HIS A 138 -7.46 -16.57 3.55
CA HIS A 138 -6.99 -17.38 2.43
C HIS A 138 -5.94 -16.73 1.54
N GLY A 139 -5.79 -15.41 1.58
CA GLY A 139 -4.70 -14.71 0.90
C GLY A 139 -4.79 -14.60 -0.62
N ASP A 140 -5.74 -15.25 -1.28
CA ASP A 140 -5.91 -15.35 -2.73
C ASP A 140 -7.27 -14.85 -3.24
N GLU A 141 -8.08 -14.19 -2.39
CA GLU A 141 -9.36 -13.64 -2.80
C GLU A 141 -9.18 -12.61 -3.92
N SER A 142 -9.72 -12.92 -5.09
CA SER A 142 -9.73 -12.04 -6.24
C SER A 142 -11.08 -12.10 -6.97
N PHE A 143 -11.40 -11.05 -7.71
CA PHE A 143 -12.61 -11.01 -8.50
C PHE A 143 -12.61 -12.08 -9.62
N GLU A 144 -11.44 -12.48 -10.12
CA GLU A 144 -11.24 -13.50 -11.13
C GLU A 144 -11.61 -14.90 -10.63
N HIS A 145 -11.41 -15.15 -9.35
CA HIS A 145 -11.70 -16.45 -8.71
C HIS A 145 -13.07 -16.52 -8.04
N PHE A 146 -13.88 -15.46 -8.16
CA PHE A 146 -15.25 -15.49 -7.62
C PHE A 146 -16.19 -16.30 -8.52
N ASP A 147 -16.60 -17.47 -8.04
CA ASP A 147 -17.38 -18.42 -8.84
C ASP A 147 -18.90 -18.21 -8.69
N LEU A 148 -19.50 -17.59 -9.70
CA LEU A 148 -20.95 -17.37 -9.80
C LEU A 148 -21.74 -18.66 -10.06
N THR A 149 -21.10 -19.76 -10.48
CA THR A 149 -21.78 -21.04 -10.73
C THR A 149 -22.19 -21.74 -9.42
N LEU A 150 -21.66 -21.29 -8.29
CA LEU A 150 -22.04 -21.76 -6.97
C LEU A 150 -23.43 -21.26 -6.51
N TYR A 151 -24.01 -20.29 -7.20
CA TYR A 151 -25.35 -19.80 -6.93
C TYR A 151 -26.39 -20.47 -7.84
N ASP A 152 -27.54 -20.82 -7.27
CA ASP A 152 -28.66 -21.36 -8.01
C ASP A 152 -29.21 -20.38 -9.05
N GLU A 153 -30.05 -20.86 -9.98
CA GLU A 153 -30.59 -20.08 -11.08
C GLU A 153 -31.38 -18.83 -10.63
N ASN A 154 -32.01 -18.87 -9.47
CA ASN A 154 -32.80 -17.77 -8.95
C ASN A 154 -31.91 -16.70 -8.26
N ALA A 155 -30.84 -17.13 -7.59
CA ALA A 155 -29.90 -16.27 -6.88
C ALA A 155 -28.84 -15.66 -7.80
N ARG A 156 -28.37 -16.42 -8.82
CA ARG A 156 -27.27 -16.05 -9.71
C ARG A 156 -27.42 -14.66 -10.35
N PRO A 157 -28.56 -14.27 -10.95
CA PRO A 157 -28.68 -12.94 -11.59
C PRO A 157 -28.58 -11.79 -10.58
N LYS A 158 -29.01 -12.00 -9.34
CA LYS A 158 -28.88 -11.00 -8.27
C LYS A 158 -27.44 -10.91 -7.81
N MET A 159 -26.77 -12.04 -7.62
CA MET A 159 -25.37 -12.09 -7.19
C MET A 159 -24.41 -11.57 -8.26
N GLU A 160 -24.72 -11.75 -9.53
CA GLU A 160 -23.97 -11.15 -10.62
C GLU A 160 -24.02 -9.61 -10.57
N ARG A 161 -25.20 -9.03 -10.30
CA ARG A 161 -25.31 -7.56 -10.09
C ARG A 161 -24.50 -7.09 -8.87
N VAL A 162 -24.57 -7.82 -7.75
CA VAL A 162 -23.78 -7.54 -6.56
C VAL A 162 -22.29 -7.59 -6.89
N PHE A 163 -21.85 -8.62 -7.58
CA PHE A 163 -20.48 -8.78 -8.04
C PHE A 163 -20.01 -7.60 -8.90
N GLN A 164 -20.81 -7.19 -9.90
CA GLN A 164 -20.47 -6.07 -10.78
C GLN A 164 -20.38 -4.75 -10.01
N VAL A 165 -21.29 -4.51 -9.06
CA VAL A 165 -21.23 -3.32 -8.20
C VAL A 165 -19.96 -3.32 -7.35
N CYS A 166 -19.62 -4.45 -6.69
CA CYS A 166 -18.41 -4.59 -5.90
C CYS A 166 -17.14 -4.37 -6.75
N ARG A 167 -17.08 -4.96 -7.94
CA ARG A 167 -15.96 -4.82 -8.88
C ARG A 167 -15.82 -3.37 -9.36
N SER A 168 -16.92 -2.74 -9.78
CA SER A 168 -16.93 -1.35 -10.21
C SER A 168 -16.51 -0.41 -9.07
N PHE A 169 -17.06 -0.61 -7.85
CA PHE A 169 -16.67 0.14 -6.66
C PHE A 169 -15.14 0.10 -6.44
N ALA A 170 -14.55 -1.09 -6.51
CA ALA A 170 -13.12 -1.27 -6.28
C ALA A 170 -12.27 -0.58 -7.37
N GLN A 171 -12.66 -0.71 -8.64
CA GLN A 171 -11.92 -0.17 -9.79
C GLN A 171 -12.03 1.35 -9.92
N THR A 172 -13.16 1.93 -9.52
CA THR A 172 -13.42 3.38 -9.61
C THR A 172 -13.26 4.10 -8.27
N PHE A 173 -12.68 3.44 -7.27
CA PHE A 173 -12.54 3.98 -5.93
C PHE A 173 -11.77 5.30 -5.91
N ARG A 174 -12.33 6.29 -5.22
CA ARG A 174 -11.75 7.62 -4.99
C ARG A 174 -12.26 8.20 -3.68
N PRO A 175 -11.61 9.22 -3.09
CA PRO A 175 -12.17 9.93 -1.94
C PRO A 175 -13.58 10.43 -2.24
N GLY A 176 -14.51 10.21 -1.29
CA GLY A 176 -15.92 10.54 -1.45
C GLY A 176 -16.75 9.48 -2.20
N THR A 177 -16.17 8.29 -2.48
CA THR A 177 -16.96 7.14 -2.97
C THR A 177 -18.03 6.76 -1.93
N MET A 178 -19.20 6.32 -2.41
CA MET A 178 -20.33 5.89 -1.57
C MET A 178 -19.97 4.80 -0.57
N ASN A 179 -20.77 4.64 0.49
CA ASN A 179 -20.64 3.53 1.43
C ASN A 179 -21.47 2.33 0.95
N LEU A 180 -21.07 1.12 1.34
CA LEU A 180 -21.79 -0.11 1.02
C LEU A 180 -22.20 -0.86 2.28
N LEU A 181 -23.42 -1.40 2.27
CA LEU A 181 -23.91 -2.39 3.22
C LEU A 181 -24.08 -3.73 2.51
N LEU A 182 -23.24 -4.72 2.81
CA LEU A 182 -23.33 -6.08 2.30
C LEU A 182 -24.20 -6.90 3.25
N GLN A 183 -25.44 -7.18 2.87
CA GLN A 183 -26.43 -7.78 3.75
C GLN A 183 -26.90 -9.14 3.22
N GLY A 184 -27.00 -10.15 4.09
CA GLY A 184 -27.50 -11.49 3.72
C GLY A 184 -26.97 -12.58 4.63
N GLY A 185 -27.51 -13.78 4.50
CA GLY A 185 -27.18 -14.94 5.33
C GLY A 185 -25.69 -15.30 5.37
N THR A 186 -25.34 -16.25 6.21
CA THR A 186 -23.98 -16.76 6.32
C THR A 186 -23.56 -17.53 5.08
N GLY A 187 -22.26 -17.49 4.74
CA GLY A 187 -21.67 -18.28 3.65
C GLY A 187 -22.01 -17.80 2.23
N LEU A 188 -22.55 -16.59 2.06
CA LEU A 188 -22.96 -16.04 0.77
C LEU A 188 -21.88 -15.22 0.04
N GLY A 189 -20.62 -15.23 0.52
CA GLY A 189 -19.52 -14.56 -0.18
C GLY A 189 -19.29 -13.08 0.20
N LYS A 190 -19.96 -12.53 1.23
CA LYS A 190 -19.77 -11.13 1.69
C LYS A 190 -18.33 -10.84 2.03
N THR A 191 -17.73 -11.61 2.92
CA THR A 191 -16.32 -11.49 3.33
C THR A 191 -15.37 -11.63 2.14
N TYR A 192 -15.67 -12.55 1.21
CA TYR A 192 -14.86 -12.75 0.02
C TYR A 192 -14.85 -11.50 -0.89
N LEU A 193 -16.02 -10.96 -1.22
CA LEU A 193 -16.08 -9.75 -2.06
C LEU A 193 -15.55 -8.51 -1.34
N SER A 194 -15.73 -8.39 -0.02
CA SER A 194 -15.08 -7.35 0.79
C SER A 194 -13.55 -7.43 0.69
N ALA A 195 -12.99 -8.64 0.74
CA ALA A 195 -11.57 -8.89 0.61
C ALA A 195 -11.06 -8.52 -0.80
N CYS A 196 -11.79 -8.89 -1.86
CA CYS A 196 -11.46 -8.49 -3.23
C CYS A 196 -11.41 -6.97 -3.37
N ILE A 197 -12.41 -6.25 -2.83
CA ILE A 197 -12.44 -4.79 -2.84
C ILE A 197 -11.23 -4.23 -2.09
N ALA A 198 -10.94 -4.72 -0.88
CA ALA A 198 -9.82 -4.27 -0.07
C ALA A 198 -8.48 -4.36 -0.83
N ARG A 199 -8.24 -5.49 -1.52
CA ARG A 199 -7.00 -5.71 -2.30
C ARG A 199 -6.86 -4.76 -3.47
N VAL A 200 -7.92 -4.58 -4.27
CA VAL A 200 -7.88 -3.69 -5.43
C VAL A 200 -7.66 -2.25 -5.00
N VAL A 201 -8.38 -1.79 -3.97
CA VAL A 201 -8.28 -0.43 -3.44
C VAL A 201 -6.90 -0.18 -2.82
N ALA A 202 -6.37 -1.13 -2.03
CA ALA A 202 -5.02 -1.05 -1.48
C ALA A 202 -3.96 -1.09 -2.58
N GLY A 203 -4.12 -1.96 -3.59
CA GLY A 203 -3.24 -2.02 -4.76
C GLY A 203 -3.19 -0.72 -5.56
N ALA A 204 -4.29 0.06 -5.56
CA ALA A 204 -4.34 1.40 -6.13
C ALA A 204 -3.69 2.48 -5.23
N GLY A 205 -3.20 2.12 -4.04
CA GLY A 205 -2.45 3.01 -3.13
C GLY A 205 -3.27 3.74 -2.10
N TYR A 206 -4.53 3.37 -1.91
CA TYR A 206 -5.37 3.92 -0.85
C TYR A 206 -5.16 3.18 0.48
N ALA A 207 -5.27 3.92 1.58
CA ALA A 207 -5.21 3.34 2.91
C ALA A 207 -6.50 2.57 3.21
N VAL A 208 -6.40 1.27 3.43
CA VAL A 208 -7.52 0.39 3.76
C VAL A 208 -7.34 -0.18 5.15
N ALA A 209 -8.40 -0.20 5.95
CA ALA A 209 -8.51 -0.98 7.17
C ALA A 209 -9.60 -2.03 7.00
N TYR A 210 -9.28 -3.28 7.31
CA TYR A 210 -10.22 -4.41 7.32
C TYR A 210 -10.25 -4.98 8.73
N GLU A 211 -11.43 -5.03 9.35
CA GLU A 211 -11.55 -5.54 10.71
C GLU A 211 -12.93 -6.15 10.95
N THR A 212 -13.04 -7.13 11.84
CA THR A 212 -14.35 -7.57 12.32
C THR A 212 -14.96 -6.54 13.27
N ALA A 213 -16.28 -6.50 13.35
CA ALA A 213 -16.96 -5.58 14.27
C ALA A 213 -16.51 -5.81 15.73
N ALA A 214 -16.39 -7.08 16.15
CA ALA A 214 -15.94 -7.43 17.49
C ALA A 214 -14.53 -6.86 17.77
N SER A 215 -13.55 -7.17 16.92
CA SER A 215 -12.17 -6.72 17.10
C SER A 215 -12.02 -5.18 17.01
N ALA A 216 -12.81 -4.54 16.16
CA ALA A 216 -12.82 -3.08 16.08
C ALA A 216 -13.33 -2.46 17.40
N PHE A 217 -14.42 -2.99 17.97
CA PHE A 217 -14.99 -2.46 19.23
C PHE A 217 -14.09 -2.75 20.43
N ASP A 218 -13.42 -3.90 20.46
CA ASP A 218 -12.38 -4.21 21.45
C ASP A 218 -11.23 -3.20 21.40
N ALA A 219 -10.81 -2.78 20.19
CA ALA A 219 -9.80 -1.75 20.06
C ALA A 219 -10.28 -0.37 20.58
N PHE A 220 -11.53 0.00 20.33
CA PHE A 220 -12.11 1.23 20.91
C PHE A 220 -12.16 1.16 22.44
N GLU A 221 -12.52 0.01 23.00
CA GLU A 221 -12.60 -0.22 24.43
C GLU A 221 -11.22 -0.15 25.10
N CYS A 222 -10.26 -0.86 24.56
CA CYS A 222 -8.88 -0.86 25.04
C CYS A 222 -8.27 0.55 24.98
N ALA A 223 -8.44 1.27 23.86
CA ALA A 223 -7.98 2.66 23.72
C ALA A 223 -8.57 3.63 24.76
N LYS A 224 -9.80 3.37 25.21
CA LYS A 224 -10.46 4.22 26.17
C LYS A 224 -10.07 3.91 27.62
N PHE A 225 -10.04 2.60 27.98
CA PHE A 225 -9.93 2.17 29.38
C PHE A 225 -8.51 1.82 29.81
N GLN A 226 -7.59 1.56 28.85
CA GLN A 226 -6.20 1.22 29.12
C GLN A 226 -5.21 2.33 28.73
N ARG A 227 -5.62 3.59 28.86
CA ARG A 227 -4.78 4.75 28.55
C ARG A 227 -3.48 4.73 29.38
N GLY A 228 -2.34 4.95 28.70
CA GLY A 228 -1.01 4.94 29.32
C GLY A 228 -0.37 3.56 29.42
N SER A 229 -1.04 2.49 28.98
CA SER A 229 -0.39 1.20 28.75
C SER A 229 0.05 1.05 27.28
N ALA A 230 1.02 0.19 27.02
CA ALA A 230 1.46 -0.13 25.65
C ALA A 230 0.30 -0.65 24.78
N ASP A 231 -0.57 -1.48 25.35
CA ASP A 231 -1.74 -2.03 24.65
C ASP A 231 -2.79 -0.93 24.34
N GLY A 232 -3.00 -0.01 25.28
CA GLY A 232 -3.90 1.13 25.09
C GLY A 232 -3.41 2.10 24.02
N GLU A 233 -2.11 2.36 23.95
CA GLU A 233 -1.50 3.18 22.90
C GLU A 233 -1.59 2.52 21.52
N ALA A 234 -1.30 1.22 21.43
CA ALA A 234 -1.44 0.44 20.20
C ALA A 234 -2.90 0.39 19.74
N ALA A 235 -3.86 0.25 20.67
CA ALA A 235 -5.28 0.29 20.37
C ALA A 235 -5.72 1.68 19.88
N ALA A 236 -5.24 2.75 20.50
CA ALA A 236 -5.53 4.12 20.07
C ALA A 236 -5.02 4.40 18.64
N GLN A 237 -3.83 3.90 18.29
CA GLN A 237 -3.32 3.98 16.93
C GLN A 237 -4.20 3.23 15.92
N ARG A 238 -4.70 2.04 16.28
CA ARG A 238 -5.65 1.29 15.43
C ARG A 238 -6.96 2.06 15.25
N VAL A 239 -7.53 2.59 16.32
CA VAL A 239 -8.75 3.41 16.24
C VAL A 239 -8.56 4.62 15.33
N GLU A 240 -7.44 5.35 15.46
CA GLU A 240 -7.14 6.48 14.57
C GLU A 240 -7.01 6.01 13.11
N GLN A 241 -6.41 4.84 12.86
CA GLN A 241 -6.36 4.23 11.55
C GLN A 241 -7.77 3.93 11.00
N TYR A 242 -8.67 3.34 11.81
CA TYR A 242 -10.05 3.07 11.39
C TYR A 242 -10.82 4.34 11.04
N LEU A 243 -10.61 5.42 11.80
CA LEU A 243 -11.26 6.70 11.58
C LEU A 243 -10.66 7.50 10.41
N GLY A 244 -9.38 7.29 10.09
CA GLY A 244 -8.61 8.10 9.14
C GLY A 244 -8.35 7.46 7.78
N CYS A 245 -8.39 6.11 7.66
CA CYS A 245 -8.12 5.42 6.39
C CYS A 245 -9.12 5.81 5.29
N ASP A 246 -8.75 5.62 4.03
CA ASP A 246 -9.60 5.96 2.89
C ASP A 246 -10.80 5.03 2.76
N LEU A 247 -10.59 3.73 3.01
CA LEU A 247 -11.64 2.71 3.06
C LEU A 247 -11.55 1.91 4.35
N MET A 248 -12.63 1.87 5.13
CA MET A 248 -12.81 0.96 6.26
C MET A 248 -13.79 -0.14 5.88
N ILE A 249 -13.41 -1.39 6.13
CA ILE A 249 -14.30 -2.55 6.01
C ILE A 249 -14.54 -3.10 7.41
N LEU A 250 -15.79 -3.01 7.85
CA LEU A 250 -16.28 -3.54 9.12
C LEU A 250 -17.06 -4.82 8.85
N ASP A 251 -16.39 -5.97 9.05
CA ASP A 251 -16.95 -7.27 8.70
C ASP A 251 -17.76 -7.87 9.86
N ALA A 252 -18.81 -8.61 9.52
CA ALA A 252 -19.66 -9.39 10.41
C ALA A 252 -20.37 -8.56 11.52
N LEU A 253 -20.84 -7.34 11.19
CA LEU A 253 -21.62 -6.52 12.14
C LEU A 253 -22.85 -7.27 12.63
N GLY A 254 -23.09 -7.25 13.95
CA GLY A 254 -24.22 -7.90 14.62
C GLY A 254 -23.91 -9.32 15.10
N THR A 255 -22.66 -9.81 14.96
CA THR A 255 -22.21 -11.07 15.55
C THR A 255 -21.51 -10.87 16.90
N GLU A 256 -21.11 -9.66 17.21
CA GLU A 256 -20.47 -9.28 18.46
C GLU A 256 -21.48 -9.18 19.63
N MET A 257 -20.96 -9.14 20.84
CA MET A 257 -21.78 -8.85 22.02
C MET A 257 -22.19 -7.36 21.99
N ILE A 258 -23.51 -7.13 21.95
CA ILE A 258 -24.06 -5.76 21.93
C ILE A 258 -24.06 -5.20 23.35
N THR A 259 -23.30 -4.15 23.55
CA THR A 259 -23.22 -3.39 24.80
C THR A 259 -23.48 -1.91 24.50
N ALA A 260 -23.77 -1.13 25.53
CA ALA A 260 -23.86 0.33 25.38
C ALA A 260 -22.57 0.92 24.85
N TYR A 261 -21.43 0.27 25.16
CA TYR A 261 -20.12 0.70 24.67
C TYR A 261 -19.90 0.38 23.19
N SER A 262 -20.14 -0.88 22.75
CA SER A 262 -20.00 -1.27 21.35
C SER A 262 -20.94 -0.44 20.44
N THR A 263 -22.14 -0.15 20.92
CA THR A 263 -23.09 0.75 20.24
C THR A 263 -22.55 2.18 20.10
N SER A 264 -21.94 2.73 21.15
CA SER A 264 -21.30 4.05 21.12
C SER A 264 -20.07 4.08 20.20
N ALA A 265 -19.27 3.01 20.20
CA ALA A 265 -18.11 2.86 19.31
C ALA A 265 -18.53 2.81 17.84
N LEU A 266 -19.58 2.04 17.50
CA LEU A 266 -20.14 1.99 16.16
C LEU A 266 -20.66 3.35 15.70
N TYR A 267 -21.41 4.04 16.56
CA TYR A 267 -21.89 5.40 16.27
C TYR A 267 -20.73 6.35 15.97
N THR A 268 -19.70 6.32 16.82
CA THR A 268 -18.50 7.15 16.66
C THR A 268 -17.79 6.85 15.36
N LEU A 269 -17.60 5.56 15.02
CA LEU A 269 -16.98 5.12 13.77
C LEU A 269 -17.74 5.65 12.54
N ILE A 270 -19.05 5.34 12.47
CA ILE A 270 -19.87 5.72 11.31
C ILE A 270 -19.94 7.25 11.19
N ASN A 271 -20.30 7.95 12.29
CA ASN A 271 -20.48 9.39 12.26
C ASN A 271 -19.19 10.15 11.89
N THR A 272 -18.05 9.75 12.47
CA THR A 272 -16.76 10.40 12.18
C THR A 272 -16.36 10.19 10.73
N ARG A 273 -16.56 8.98 10.20
CA ARG A 273 -16.19 8.66 8.82
C ARG A 273 -17.10 9.36 7.81
N LEU A 274 -18.40 9.43 8.05
CA LEU A 274 -19.34 10.21 7.23
C LEU A 274 -18.96 11.70 7.22
N THR A 275 -18.70 12.29 8.39
CA THR A 275 -18.28 13.70 8.49
C THR A 275 -16.97 13.98 7.74
N ARG A 276 -16.05 13.02 7.73
CA ARG A 276 -14.76 13.12 7.01
C ARG A 276 -14.87 12.71 5.53
N ALA A 277 -16.03 12.39 5.01
CA ALA A 277 -16.26 11.85 3.67
C ALA A 277 -15.35 10.63 3.35
N LYS A 278 -15.20 9.72 4.33
CA LYS A 278 -14.39 8.49 4.21
C LYS A 278 -15.30 7.29 3.96
N ALA A 279 -15.01 6.54 2.90
CA ALA A 279 -15.82 5.40 2.49
C ALA A 279 -15.77 4.24 3.51
N THR A 280 -16.92 3.65 3.78
CA THR A 280 -17.05 2.51 4.69
C THR A 280 -17.87 1.40 4.03
N ILE A 281 -17.40 0.16 4.16
CA ILE A 281 -18.15 -1.04 3.82
C ILE A 281 -18.50 -1.74 5.13
N ILE A 282 -19.77 -2.09 5.31
CA ILE A 282 -20.24 -2.89 6.43
C ILE A 282 -20.78 -4.19 5.88
N SER A 283 -20.37 -5.34 6.41
CA SER A 283 -21.04 -6.60 6.15
C SER A 283 -21.85 -7.05 7.36
N THR A 284 -23.02 -7.63 7.13
CA THR A 284 -23.88 -8.15 8.19
C THR A 284 -24.69 -9.35 7.75
N ASN A 285 -24.93 -10.27 8.69
CA ASN A 285 -25.88 -11.36 8.52
C ASN A 285 -27.28 -11.01 9.01
N CYS A 286 -27.44 -9.88 9.69
CA CYS A 286 -28.70 -9.45 10.27
C CYS A 286 -29.63 -8.84 9.21
N SER A 287 -30.92 -9.09 9.33
CA SER A 287 -31.96 -8.35 8.62
C SER A 287 -32.08 -6.92 9.18
N ASN A 288 -32.81 -6.04 8.47
CA ASN A 288 -33.05 -4.69 8.97
C ASN A 288 -33.79 -4.71 10.32
N GLU A 289 -34.74 -5.63 10.49
CA GLU A 289 -35.49 -5.80 11.75
C GLU A 289 -34.57 -6.24 12.92
N GLU A 290 -33.61 -7.13 12.63
CA GLU A 290 -32.63 -7.57 13.62
C GLU A 290 -31.64 -6.46 13.98
N LEU A 291 -31.20 -5.67 12.99
CA LEU A 291 -30.37 -4.49 13.24
C LEU A 291 -31.12 -3.46 14.10
N GLN A 292 -32.43 -3.24 13.85
CA GLN A 292 -33.28 -2.34 14.64
C GLN A 292 -33.40 -2.78 16.11
N LYS A 293 -33.37 -4.08 16.39
CA LYS A 293 -33.39 -4.60 17.75
C LYS A 293 -32.03 -4.49 18.45
N LYS A 294 -30.95 -4.48 17.68
CA LYS A 294 -29.56 -4.50 18.19
C LYS A 294 -28.97 -3.12 18.39
N TYR A 295 -29.30 -2.16 17.50
CA TYR A 295 -28.67 -0.86 17.48
C TYR A 295 -29.69 0.28 17.61
N THR A 296 -29.19 1.48 17.90
CA THR A 296 -30.04 2.65 18.10
C THR A 296 -30.61 3.17 16.77
N PRO A 297 -31.80 3.82 16.80
CA PRO A 297 -32.37 4.44 15.60
C PRO A 297 -31.46 5.43 14.90
N GLN A 298 -30.57 6.10 15.65
CA GLN A 298 -29.59 7.05 15.11
C GLN A 298 -28.54 6.38 14.22
N ILE A 299 -28.07 5.18 14.60
CA ILE A 299 -27.14 4.41 13.80
C ILE A 299 -27.82 3.92 12.52
N LEU A 300 -29.02 3.37 12.66
CA LEU A 300 -29.78 2.81 11.53
C LEU A 300 -30.14 3.86 10.50
N SER A 301 -30.62 5.01 10.95
CA SER A 301 -30.93 6.13 10.05
C SER A 301 -29.73 6.56 9.19
N ARG A 302 -28.50 6.50 9.76
CA ARG A 302 -27.29 6.78 8.98
C ARG A 302 -26.95 5.66 8.01
N ILE A 303 -27.09 4.40 8.43
CA ILE A 303 -26.86 3.26 7.54
C ILE A 303 -27.85 3.28 6.38
N GLU A 304 -29.13 3.46 6.65
CA GLU A 304 -30.19 3.48 5.62
C GLU A 304 -30.07 4.69 4.68
N GLY A 305 -29.67 5.85 5.19
CA GLY A 305 -29.58 7.08 4.40
C GLY A 305 -28.28 7.22 3.61
N GLU A 306 -27.16 6.64 4.10
CA GLU A 306 -25.82 6.93 3.58
C GLU A 306 -25.10 5.71 2.98
N TYR A 307 -25.73 4.51 3.03
CA TYR A 307 -25.14 3.27 2.52
C TYR A 307 -26.00 2.66 1.42
N GLN A 308 -25.38 2.28 0.32
CA GLN A 308 -26.05 1.45 -0.68
C GLN A 308 -26.07 0.00 -0.20
N THR A 309 -27.28 -0.54 0.01
CA THR A 309 -27.46 -1.93 0.41
C THR A 309 -27.33 -2.86 -0.78
N LEU A 310 -26.45 -3.84 -0.64
CA LEU A 310 -26.25 -4.93 -1.59
C LEU A 310 -26.77 -6.23 -0.96
N PRO A 311 -27.92 -6.78 -1.43
CA PRO A 311 -28.49 -8.00 -0.87
C PRO A 311 -27.78 -9.23 -1.42
N PHE A 312 -27.16 -10.02 -0.54
CA PHE A 312 -26.58 -11.33 -0.84
C PHE A 312 -27.65 -12.41 -0.63
N VAL A 313 -27.86 -13.22 -1.65
CA VAL A 313 -28.91 -14.25 -1.68
C VAL A 313 -28.37 -15.59 -2.16
N GLY A 314 -29.02 -16.69 -1.82
CA GLY A 314 -28.65 -18.05 -2.20
C GLY A 314 -28.50 -18.97 -0.99
N ARG A 315 -27.93 -20.17 -1.25
CA ARG A 315 -27.55 -21.16 -0.22
C ARG A 315 -26.12 -20.92 0.24
N ASP A 316 -25.77 -21.42 1.42
CA ASP A 316 -24.40 -21.35 1.95
C ASP A 316 -23.40 -22.04 1.01
N ILE A 317 -22.48 -21.24 0.42
CA ILE A 317 -21.49 -21.73 -0.56
C ILE A 317 -20.53 -22.75 0.06
N ARG A 318 -20.25 -22.66 1.38
CA ARG A 318 -19.38 -23.61 2.06
C ARG A 318 -20.00 -25.01 2.08
N GLN A 319 -21.33 -25.10 2.20
CA GLN A 319 -22.06 -26.37 2.12
C GLN A 319 -22.08 -26.90 0.68
N ILE A 320 -22.33 -26.04 -0.30
CA ILE A 320 -22.32 -26.42 -1.72
C ILE A 320 -20.94 -26.95 -2.15
N LYS A 321 -19.85 -26.35 -1.70
CA LYS A 321 -18.49 -26.83 -2.00
C LYS A 321 -18.26 -28.23 -1.41
N LYS A 322 -18.65 -28.44 -0.15
CA LYS A 322 -18.57 -29.77 0.48
C LYS A 322 -19.41 -30.83 -0.23
N GLU A 323 -20.62 -30.47 -0.73
CA GLU A 323 -21.48 -31.36 -1.49
C GLU A 323 -20.88 -31.72 -2.87
N ARG A 324 -20.05 -30.87 -3.46
CA ARG A 324 -19.38 -31.11 -4.76
C ARG A 324 -18.06 -31.90 -4.65
N GLU A 325 -17.45 -31.89 -3.48
CA GLU A 325 -16.20 -32.60 -3.18
C GLU A 325 -16.46 -34.02 -2.62
N ALA A 326 -17.69 -34.34 -2.18
CA ALA A 326 -18.14 -35.63 -1.68
C ALA A 326 -18.71 -36.51 -2.80
#